data_627f03a1d35cbd81d1ec79255ebf24ce
#
_entry.id   627f03a1d35cbd81d1ec79255ebf24ce
#
_cell.length_a   1.000
_cell.length_b   1.000
_cell.length_c   1.000
_cell.angle_alpha   90.00
_cell.angle_beta   90.00
_cell.angle_gamma   90.00
#
_symmetry.space_group_name_H-M   'P 1'
#
loop_
_entity.id
_entity.type
_entity.pdbx_description
1 polymer ?
#
loop_
_entity_poly.entity_id
_entity_poly.type
_entity_poly.pdbx_seq_one_letter_code
_entity_poly.pdbx_strand_id
1 'polypeptide(L)'
;MGEDAFLRIFNQGLLHIESSKLPDAVASFRAAAAVRPDHPVVWFLLGVTLRTMGRAEEAGAVLHVALRLRPQHPDTLFHLASARLDLLRPDLALPALRRLIALQPDRMGGAFALGSALVALDAPEEAERAFRLAAVLQPDGAAVNNNLGAAIMAQRRPGAALRHFRRAIRIDPSRPEHRKNLGIAQLMRGELEEGFREYEWRMGQEVWRWNQSFPGKPVWDGSPLASRTILVHYEQGLGDSVQFVRYLPLLKAMGARTVFECQPVLTRLLATAPGIDALVARGEPLPDFDCCLSLMSLPYRCRTRADRIPRDIPYLRTDPERAILWRERVLGQARPGELRVGIQWRADGGSRSIPLECFEPLSQLPGARLFSLQQATGLDELERLGKRFGIVDLPGRQAGAEGFLDTAALAECMDLVVACDSVVGHVAGALGKPVFLALPWLGDWRWMNHPDRTPWYPAHRLFRMARRNDWHGVMARVAEAVAEEVQRARS
;
A
#
# COMPACT_ATOMS: atom_id res chain seq x y z
N MET A 1 1.67 2.84 -61.02
CA MET A 1 2.14 1.54 -60.42
C MET A 1 2.28 1.60 -58.90
N GLY A 2 2.79 2.68 -58.32
CA GLY A 2 2.97 2.76 -56.86
C GLY A 2 1.68 2.91 -56.03
N GLU A 3 0.73 3.68 -56.55
CA GLU A 3 -0.56 3.96 -55.87
C GLU A 3 -1.46 2.71 -55.80
N ASP A 4 -1.58 1.97 -56.91
CA ASP A 4 -2.38 0.74 -56.93
C ASP A 4 -1.80 -0.37 -56.06
N ALA A 5 -0.46 -0.46 -56.01
CA ALA A 5 0.23 -1.39 -55.12
C ALA A 5 0.01 -1.02 -53.64
N PHE A 6 0.09 0.26 -53.32
CA PHE A 6 -0.19 0.78 -51.97
C PHE A 6 -1.62 0.44 -51.55
N LEU A 7 -2.61 0.81 -52.33
CA LEU A 7 -4.03 0.58 -52.03
C LEU A 7 -4.36 -0.90 -51.81
N ARG A 8 -3.79 -1.77 -52.66
CA ARG A 8 -3.98 -3.22 -52.52
C ARG A 8 -3.43 -3.75 -51.20
N ILE A 9 -2.17 -3.40 -50.83
CA ILE A 9 -1.52 -3.83 -49.62
C ILE A 9 -2.22 -3.24 -48.39
N PHE A 10 -2.60 -1.98 -48.46
CA PHE A 10 -3.33 -1.29 -47.39
C PHE A 10 -4.68 -1.95 -47.10
N ASN A 11 -5.49 -2.20 -48.16
CA ASN A 11 -6.79 -2.86 -48.03
C ASN A 11 -6.66 -4.31 -47.53
N GLN A 12 -5.60 -5.01 -47.91
CA GLN A 12 -5.31 -6.33 -47.35
C GLN A 12 -5.04 -6.26 -45.84
N GLY A 13 -4.33 -5.24 -45.35
CA GLY A 13 -4.16 -4.98 -43.91
C GLY A 13 -5.50 -4.76 -43.21
N LEU A 14 -6.42 -4.02 -43.77
CA LEU A 14 -7.77 -3.83 -43.21
C LEU A 14 -8.56 -5.13 -43.14
N LEU A 15 -8.52 -5.96 -44.17
CA LEU A 15 -9.17 -7.27 -44.19
C LEU A 15 -8.59 -8.23 -43.15
N HIS A 16 -7.28 -8.15 -42.89
CA HIS A 16 -6.64 -8.92 -41.83
C HIS A 16 -7.12 -8.47 -40.44
N ILE A 17 -7.33 -7.16 -40.19
CA ILE A 17 -7.95 -6.68 -38.96
C ILE A 17 -9.36 -7.24 -38.79
N GLU A 18 -10.21 -7.12 -39.80
CA GLU A 18 -11.58 -7.63 -39.78
C GLU A 18 -11.62 -9.15 -39.50
N SER A 19 -10.64 -9.88 -40.02
CA SER A 19 -10.48 -11.33 -39.79
C SER A 19 -9.73 -11.68 -38.51
N SER A 20 -9.45 -10.72 -37.64
CA SER A 20 -8.67 -10.87 -36.41
C SER A 20 -7.26 -11.47 -36.60
N LYS A 21 -6.68 -11.37 -37.78
CA LYS A 21 -5.32 -11.83 -38.15
C LYS A 21 -4.32 -10.69 -37.92
N LEU A 22 -4.14 -10.31 -36.65
CA LEU A 22 -3.32 -9.15 -36.29
C LEU A 22 -1.85 -9.23 -36.76
N PRO A 23 -1.12 -10.37 -36.69
CA PRO A 23 0.23 -10.49 -37.23
C PRO A 23 0.31 -10.18 -38.75
N ASP A 24 -0.66 -10.68 -39.52
CA ASP A 24 -0.73 -10.46 -40.99
C ASP A 24 -1.07 -9.00 -41.28
N ALA A 25 -1.94 -8.37 -40.48
CA ALA A 25 -2.24 -6.95 -40.58
C ALA A 25 -0.98 -6.09 -40.32
N VAL A 26 -0.17 -6.41 -39.34
CA VAL A 26 1.11 -5.71 -39.06
C VAL A 26 2.05 -5.85 -40.25
N ALA A 27 2.19 -7.05 -40.84
CA ALA A 27 3.03 -7.27 -42.02
C ALA A 27 2.56 -6.43 -43.22
N SER A 28 1.24 -6.42 -43.48
CA SER A 28 0.61 -5.63 -44.58
C SER A 28 0.82 -4.12 -44.35
N PHE A 29 0.57 -3.59 -43.15
CA PHE A 29 0.78 -2.16 -42.89
C PHE A 29 2.25 -1.76 -42.92
N ARG A 30 3.20 -2.61 -42.49
CA ARG A 30 4.63 -2.34 -42.69
C ARG A 30 5.03 -2.27 -44.15
N ALA A 31 4.51 -3.19 -44.97
CA ALA A 31 4.73 -3.17 -46.42
C ALA A 31 4.11 -1.92 -47.06
N ALA A 32 2.89 -1.53 -46.65
CA ALA A 32 2.24 -0.30 -47.13
C ALA A 32 3.03 0.95 -46.71
N ALA A 33 3.56 1.00 -45.49
CA ALA A 33 4.40 2.10 -45.01
C ALA A 33 5.74 2.19 -45.77
N ALA A 34 6.29 1.09 -46.22
CA ALA A 34 7.48 1.08 -47.07
C ALA A 34 7.19 1.68 -48.48
N VAL A 35 5.99 1.49 -49.02
CA VAL A 35 5.56 2.07 -50.30
C VAL A 35 5.22 3.57 -50.18
N ARG A 36 4.53 3.93 -49.09
CA ARG A 36 4.10 5.33 -48.80
C ARG A 36 4.43 5.74 -47.38
N PRO A 37 5.73 6.07 -47.11
CA PRO A 37 6.17 6.45 -45.76
C PRO A 37 5.59 7.80 -45.31
N ASP A 38 5.09 8.61 -46.18
CA ASP A 38 4.43 9.91 -45.94
C ASP A 38 2.94 9.78 -45.58
N HIS A 39 2.38 8.55 -45.61
CA HIS A 39 0.93 8.36 -45.40
C HIS A 39 0.59 8.13 -43.92
N PRO A 40 0.04 9.12 -43.19
CA PRO A 40 -0.10 9.06 -41.71
C PRO A 40 -1.04 7.96 -41.23
N VAL A 41 -2.07 7.59 -42.01
CA VAL A 41 -3.06 6.59 -41.59
C VAL A 41 -2.45 5.19 -41.51
N VAL A 42 -1.48 4.87 -42.36
CA VAL A 42 -0.78 3.56 -42.30
C VAL A 42 -0.03 3.41 -41.00
N TRP A 43 0.73 4.43 -40.62
CA TRP A 43 1.47 4.43 -39.34
C TRP A 43 0.54 4.40 -38.14
N PHE A 44 -0.60 5.08 -38.24
CA PHE A 44 -1.63 5.06 -37.19
C PHE A 44 -2.20 3.63 -37.01
N LEU A 45 -2.68 2.99 -38.11
CA LEU A 45 -3.24 1.66 -38.03
C LEU A 45 -2.23 0.59 -37.61
N LEU A 46 -0.98 0.71 -38.09
CA LEU A 46 0.12 -0.15 -37.64
C LEU A 46 0.30 -0.02 -36.12
N GLY A 47 0.32 1.20 -35.60
CA GLY A 47 0.50 1.45 -34.17
C GLY A 47 -0.66 0.93 -33.32
N VAL A 48 -1.91 1.13 -33.77
CA VAL A 48 -3.10 0.58 -33.09
C VAL A 48 -3.05 -0.94 -33.07
N THR A 49 -2.73 -1.58 -34.21
CA THR A 49 -2.64 -3.03 -34.32
C THR A 49 -1.54 -3.60 -33.42
N LEU A 50 -0.34 -2.99 -33.40
CA LEU A 50 0.77 -3.38 -32.53
C LEU A 50 0.39 -3.28 -31.04
N ARG A 51 -0.29 -2.20 -30.66
CA ARG A 51 -0.76 -2.02 -29.28
C ARG A 51 -1.77 -3.10 -28.88
N THR A 52 -2.73 -3.42 -29.77
CA THR A 52 -3.70 -4.50 -29.56
C THR A 52 -3.03 -5.86 -29.35
N MET A 53 -1.86 -6.08 -29.96
CA MET A 53 -1.03 -7.26 -29.75
C MET A 53 -0.15 -7.21 -28.49
N GLY A 54 -0.25 -6.18 -27.67
CA GLY A 54 0.59 -5.98 -26.48
C GLY A 54 2.01 -5.48 -26.78
N ARG A 55 2.32 -5.11 -28.04
CA ARG A 55 3.65 -4.61 -28.48
C ARG A 55 3.72 -3.09 -28.31
N ALA A 56 3.55 -2.64 -27.06
CA ALA A 56 3.36 -1.22 -26.75
C ALA A 56 4.56 -0.34 -27.12
N GLU A 57 5.79 -0.84 -27.01
CA GLU A 57 7.01 -0.08 -27.37
C GLU A 57 7.07 0.22 -28.86
N GLU A 58 6.85 -0.80 -29.68
CA GLU A 58 6.81 -0.63 -31.14
C GLU A 58 5.63 0.25 -31.56
N ALA A 59 4.45 0.05 -30.92
CA ALA A 59 3.29 0.90 -31.16
C ALA A 59 3.62 2.37 -30.87
N GLY A 60 4.29 2.69 -29.78
CA GLY A 60 4.72 4.03 -29.43
C GLY A 60 5.63 4.65 -30.49
N ALA A 61 6.59 3.88 -31.01
CA ALA A 61 7.52 4.34 -32.03
C ALA A 61 6.80 4.71 -33.34
N VAL A 62 5.94 3.83 -33.83
CA VAL A 62 5.22 4.06 -35.13
C VAL A 62 4.13 5.13 -35.00
N LEU A 63 3.44 5.20 -33.85
CA LEU A 63 2.48 6.28 -33.58
C LEU A 63 3.14 7.66 -33.51
N HIS A 64 4.39 7.71 -33.05
CA HIS A 64 5.16 8.94 -33.07
C HIS A 64 5.45 9.40 -34.51
N VAL A 65 5.70 8.47 -35.44
CA VAL A 65 5.81 8.79 -36.89
C VAL A 65 4.47 9.33 -37.42
N ALA A 66 3.35 8.65 -37.12
CA ALA A 66 2.03 9.14 -37.51
C ALA A 66 1.75 10.56 -37.00
N LEU A 67 2.15 10.85 -35.75
CA LEU A 67 1.97 12.16 -35.13
C LEU A 67 2.85 13.25 -35.77
N ARG A 68 4.07 12.91 -36.21
CA ARG A 68 4.91 13.86 -36.96
C ARG A 68 4.28 14.25 -38.29
N LEU A 69 3.63 13.30 -38.98
CA LEU A 69 2.93 13.54 -40.25
C LEU A 69 1.60 14.29 -40.06
N ARG A 70 0.89 14.02 -38.95
CA ARG A 70 -0.34 14.71 -38.56
C ARG A 70 -0.30 15.14 -37.07
N PRO A 71 0.32 16.30 -36.74
CA PRO A 71 0.59 16.70 -35.37
C PRO A 71 -0.66 16.90 -34.48
N GLN A 72 -1.81 17.17 -35.05
CA GLN A 72 -3.07 17.44 -34.31
C GLN A 72 -4.11 16.33 -34.46
N HIS A 73 -3.71 15.09 -34.83
CA HIS A 73 -4.66 14.00 -34.99
C HIS A 73 -5.03 13.41 -33.62
N PRO A 74 -6.28 13.59 -33.14
CA PRO A 74 -6.65 13.22 -31.77
C PRO A 74 -6.54 11.73 -31.49
N ASP A 75 -6.90 10.85 -32.43
CA ASP A 75 -6.79 9.40 -32.22
C ASP A 75 -5.35 8.96 -32.11
N THR A 76 -4.44 9.55 -32.89
CA THR A 76 -3.00 9.24 -32.76
C THR A 76 -2.47 9.68 -31.40
N LEU A 77 -2.85 10.85 -30.89
CA LEU A 77 -2.49 11.32 -29.55
C LEU A 77 -3.00 10.36 -28.47
N PHE A 78 -4.26 9.92 -28.59
CA PHE A 78 -4.86 8.98 -27.65
C PHE A 78 -4.13 7.64 -27.62
N HIS A 79 -3.91 7.02 -28.79
CA HIS A 79 -3.25 5.71 -28.86
C HIS A 79 -1.78 5.78 -28.49
N LEU A 80 -1.06 6.87 -28.81
CA LEU A 80 0.32 7.09 -28.38
C LEU A 80 0.41 7.20 -26.84
N ALA A 81 -0.49 7.98 -26.25
CA ALA A 81 -0.55 8.11 -24.80
C ALA A 81 -0.89 6.77 -24.14
N SER A 82 -1.86 6.04 -24.69
CA SER A 82 -2.24 4.71 -24.18
C SER A 82 -1.07 3.73 -24.26
N ALA A 83 -0.32 3.69 -25.37
CA ALA A 83 0.87 2.83 -25.49
C ALA A 83 1.94 3.18 -24.44
N ARG A 84 2.12 4.46 -24.13
CA ARG A 84 3.04 4.90 -23.06
C ARG A 84 2.55 4.52 -21.67
N LEU A 85 1.24 4.56 -21.43
CA LEU A 85 0.64 4.07 -20.16
C LEU A 85 0.78 2.55 -20.01
N ASP A 86 0.60 1.79 -21.10
CA ASP A 86 0.81 0.35 -21.13
C ASP A 86 2.27 -0.03 -20.75
N LEU A 87 3.24 0.86 -21.04
CA LEU A 87 4.65 0.76 -20.65
C LEU A 87 4.96 1.33 -19.25
N LEU A 88 3.95 1.68 -18.48
CA LEU A 88 4.09 2.33 -17.16
C LEU A 88 4.90 3.65 -17.22
N ARG A 89 4.80 4.39 -18.34
CA ARG A 89 5.47 5.68 -18.56
C ARG A 89 4.45 6.84 -18.62
N PRO A 90 3.76 7.14 -17.51
CA PRO A 90 2.78 8.22 -17.47
C PRO A 90 3.41 9.60 -17.74
N ASP A 91 4.68 9.78 -17.39
CA ASP A 91 5.45 10.97 -17.70
C ASP A 91 5.50 11.29 -19.20
N LEU A 92 5.70 10.26 -20.03
CA LEU A 92 5.71 10.41 -21.49
C LEU A 92 4.30 10.51 -22.08
N ALA A 93 3.28 9.96 -21.42
CA ALA A 93 1.88 10.02 -21.90
C ALA A 93 1.27 11.40 -21.70
N LEU A 94 1.62 12.11 -20.62
CA LEU A 94 1.00 13.35 -20.18
C LEU A 94 0.94 14.46 -21.25
N PRO A 95 2.01 14.78 -21.99
CA PRO A 95 1.96 15.82 -23.03
C PRO A 95 0.93 15.53 -24.14
N ALA A 96 0.85 14.26 -24.57
CA ALA A 96 -0.11 13.84 -25.61
C ALA A 96 -1.54 13.92 -25.09
N LEU A 97 -1.80 13.53 -23.84
CA LEU A 97 -3.13 13.61 -23.23
C LEU A 97 -3.59 15.05 -23.03
N ARG A 98 -2.72 15.94 -22.53
CA ARG A 98 -3.05 17.37 -22.40
C ARG A 98 -3.40 17.99 -23.74
N ARG A 99 -2.64 17.66 -24.80
CA ARG A 99 -2.91 18.13 -26.15
C ARG A 99 -4.22 17.56 -26.70
N LEU A 100 -4.49 16.27 -26.43
CA LEU A 100 -5.77 15.63 -26.82
C LEU A 100 -6.96 16.36 -26.20
N ILE A 101 -6.94 16.64 -24.90
CA ILE A 101 -8.04 17.34 -24.20
C ILE A 101 -8.19 18.78 -24.68
N ALA A 102 -7.11 19.44 -25.06
CA ALA A 102 -7.17 20.79 -25.65
C ALA A 102 -7.86 20.77 -27.04
N LEU A 103 -7.67 19.69 -27.83
CA LEU A 103 -8.26 19.53 -29.15
C LEU A 103 -9.70 18.97 -29.09
N GLN A 104 -9.96 18.06 -28.17
CA GLN A 104 -11.24 17.37 -27.98
C GLN A 104 -11.57 17.27 -26.48
N PRO A 105 -12.10 18.35 -25.87
CA PRO A 105 -12.45 18.36 -24.45
C PRO A 105 -13.59 17.42 -24.09
N ASP A 106 -14.42 17.05 -25.05
CA ASP A 106 -15.54 16.13 -24.93
C ASP A 106 -15.17 14.64 -25.08
N ARG A 107 -13.90 14.33 -25.26
CA ARG A 107 -13.43 12.94 -25.37
C ARG A 107 -13.24 12.31 -23.99
N MET A 108 -14.25 11.59 -23.52
CA MET A 108 -14.26 10.94 -22.20
C MET A 108 -13.03 10.05 -21.98
N GLY A 109 -12.67 9.19 -22.95
CA GLY A 109 -11.49 8.30 -22.83
C GLY A 109 -10.17 9.06 -22.66
N GLY A 110 -10.05 10.25 -23.27
CA GLY A 110 -8.90 11.15 -23.07
C GLY A 110 -8.84 11.73 -21.65
N ALA A 111 -9.99 12.20 -21.13
CA ALA A 111 -10.09 12.73 -19.78
C ALA A 111 -9.81 11.64 -18.72
N PHE A 112 -10.33 10.44 -18.92
CA PHE A 112 -10.07 9.30 -18.05
C PHE A 112 -8.60 8.89 -18.05
N ALA A 113 -7.97 8.76 -19.21
CA ALA A 113 -6.56 8.43 -19.36
C ALA A 113 -5.65 9.51 -18.74
N LEU A 114 -6.02 10.79 -18.91
CA LEU A 114 -5.30 11.90 -18.26
C LEU A 114 -5.36 11.79 -16.74
N GLY A 115 -6.54 11.53 -16.18
CA GLY A 115 -6.71 11.31 -14.73
C GLY A 115 -5.86 10.15 -14.22
N SER A 116 -5.84 9.02 -14.95
CA SER A 116 -5.04 7.83 -14.61
C SER A 116 -3.53 8.11 -14.65
N ALA A 117 -3.04 8.82 -15.67
CA ALA A 117 -1.65 9.24 -15.77
C ALA A 117 -1.24 10.16 -14.60
N LEU A 118 -2.11 11.09 -14.23
CA LEU A 118 -1.87 12.03 -13.13
C LEU A 118 -1.87 11.35 -11.76
N VAL A 119 -2.70 10.32 -11.55
CA VAL A 119 -2.63 9.48 -10.33
C VAL A 119 -1.29 8.78 -10.24
N ALA A 120 -0.82 8.19 -11.35
CA ALA A 120 0.47 7.50 -11.39
C ALA A 120 1.68 8.44 -11.17
N LEU A 121 1.50 9.75 -11.45
CA LEU A 121 2.50 10.80 -11.21
C LEU A 121 2.32 11.51 -9.85
N ASP A 122 1.49 10.96 -8.95
CA ASP A 122 1.16 11.56 -7.64
C ASP A 122 0.66 13.02 -7.73
N ALA A 123 -0.17 13.31 -8.73
CA ALA A 123 -0.81 14.61 -8.94
C ALA A 123 -2.34 14.54 -8.79
N PRO A 124 -2.86 14.20 -7.58
CA PRO A 124 -4.28 13.87 -7.40
C PRO A 124 -5.22 15.06 -7.55
N GLU A 125 -4.77 16.30 -7.34
CA GLU A 125 -5.58 17.50 -7.56
C GLU A 125 -5.87 17.70 -9.06
N GLU A 126 -4.89 17.44 -9.92
CA GLU A 126 -5.09 17.48 -11.37
C GLU A 126 -5.89 16.26 -11.83
N ALA A 127 -5.62 15.08 -11.26
CA ALA A 127 -6.37 13.86 -11.53
C ALA A 127 -7.86 14.01 -11.18
N GLU A 128 -8.19 14.65 -10.06
CA GLU A 128 -9.58 14.96 -9.68
C GLU A 128 -10.27 15.81 -10.76
N ARG A 129 -9.59 16.84 -11.30
CA ARG A 129 -10.15 17.67 -12.37
C ARG A 129 -10.41 16.87 -13.64
N ALA A 130 -9.45 16.03 -14.04
CA ALA A 130 -9.60 15.19 -15.24
C ALA A 130 -10.71 14.15 -15.06
N PHE A 131 -10.82 13.48 -13.92
CA PHE A 131 -11.90 12.53 -13.66
C PHE A 131 -13.26 13.21 -13.48
N ARG A 132 -13.33 14.45 -12.97
CA ARG A 132 -14.58 15.22 -12.99
C ARG A 132 -15.06 15.50 -14.40
N LEU A 133 -14.16 15.88 -15.30
CA LEU A 133 -14.50 16.04 -16.72
C LEU A 133 -15.02 14.72 -17.29
N ALA A 134 -14.31 13.60 -17.06
CA ALA A 134 -14.77 12.28 -17.51
C ALA A 134 -16.15 11.91 -16.92
N ALA A 135 -16.44 12.25 -15.65
CA ALA A 135 -17.71 11.98 -15.00
C ALA A 135 -18.87 12.84 -15.51
N VAL A 136 -18.59 14.04 -16.02
CA VAL A 136 -19.58 14.87 -16.73
C VAL A 136 -19.92 14.27 -18.09
N LEU A 137 -18.89 13.79 -18.81
CA LEU A 137 -19.06 13.19 -20.15
C LEU A 137 -19.70 11.79 -20.08
N GLN A 138 -19.44 11.04 -19.01
CA GLN A 138 -20.02 9.72 -18.78
C GLN A 138 -20.49 9.59 -17.33
N PRO A 139 -21.67 10.11 -16.99
CA PRO A 139 -22.20 10.07 -15.63
C PRO A 139 -22.37 8.66 -15.06
N ASP A 140 -22.66 7.68 -15.91
CA ASP A 140 -22.89 6.27 -15.53
C ASP A 140 -21.62 5.40 -15.70
N GLY A 141 -20.45 6.02 -15.71
CA GLY A 141 -19.16 5.31 -15.69
C GLY A 141 -18.78 4.88 -14.27
N ALA A 142 -18.93 3.60 -13.94
CA ALA A 142 -18.56 3.09 -12.60
C ALA A 142 -17.07 3.30 -12.33
N ALA A 143 -16.18 2.94 -13.26
CA ALA A 143 -14.73 3.14 -13.14
C ALA A 143 -14.36 4.62 -12.98
N VAL A 144 -15.03 5.52 -13.71
CA VAL A 144 -14.80 6.97 -13.61
C VAL A 144 -15.12 7.47 -12.21
N ASN A 145 -16.28 7.08 -11.67
CA ASN A 145 -16.68 7.47 -10.31
C ASN A 145 -15.74 6.87 -9.25
N ASN A 146 -15.34 5.60 -9.40
CA ASN A 146 -14.38 4.96 -8.50
C ASN A 146 -13.03 5.71 -8.49
N ASN A 147 -12.48 6.01 -9.65
CA ASN A 147 -11.19 6.68 -9.78
C ASN A 147 -11.24 8.15 -9.32
N LEU A 148 -12.38 8.83 -9.53
CA LEU A 148 -12.62 10.16 -8.96
C LEU A 148 -12.61 10.10 -7.43
N GLY A 149 -13.28 9.10 -6.84
CA GLY A 149 -13.22 8.85 -5.39
C GLY A 149 -11.81 8.61 -4.89
N ALA A 150 -11.03 7.78 -5.61
CA ALA A 150 -9.64 7.49 -5.26
C ALA A 150 -8.74 8.75 -5.35
N ALA A 151 -8.90 9.57 -6.39
CA ALA A 151 -8.15 10.83 -6.52
C ALA A 151 -8.48 11.84 -5.39
N ILE A 152 -9.75 11.90 -4.95
CA ILE A 152 -10.18 12.72 -3.81
C ILE A 152 -9.61 12.16 -2.50
N MET A 153 -9.59 10.84 -2.34
CA MET A 153 -9.04 10.18 -1.16
C MET A 153 -7.52 10.42 -1.03
N ALA A 154 -6.79 10.40 -2.16
CA ALA A 154 -5.36 10.72 -2.21
C ALA A 154 -5.03 12.16 -1.75
N GLN A 155 -6.02 13.06 -1.73
CA GLN A 155 -5.94 14.40 -1.16
C GLN A 155 -6.32 14.45 0.34
N ARG A 156 -6.39 13.31 1.02
CA ARG A 156 -6.80 13.19 2.44
C ARG A 156 -8.23 13.69 2.70
N ARG A 157 -9.12 13.52 1.72
CA ARG A 157 -10.54 13.92 1.78
C ARG A 157 -11.47 12.70 1.70
N PRO A 158 -11.32 11.67 2.59
CA PRO A 158 -12.09 10.43 2.50
C PRO A 158 -13.60 10.66 2.58
N GLY A 159 -14.07 11.64 3.36
CA GLY A 159 -15.49 11.99 3.44
C GLY A 159 -16.09 12.43 2.11
N ALA A 160 -15.35 13.22 1.32
CA ALA A 160 -15.77 13.64 -0.01
C ALA A 160 -15.74 12.49 -1.04
N ALA A 161 -14.86 11.49 -0.85
CA ALA A 161 -14.74 10.33 -1.73
C ALA A 161 -15.94 9.37 -1.61
N LEU A 162 -16.57 9.25 -0.42
CA LEU A 162 -17.66 8.28 -0.15
C LEU A 162 -18.79 8.34 -1.18
N ARG A 163 -19.22 9.54 -1.57
CA ARG A 163 -20.33 9.71 -2.53
C ARG A 163 -20.01 9.10 -3.89
N HIS A 164 -18.76 9.19 -4.30
CA HIS A 164 -18.29 8.70 -5.59
C HIS A 164 -18.16 7.17 -5.59
N PHE A 165 -17.60 6.58 -4.52
CA PHE A 165 -17.58 5.13 -4.36
C PHE A 165 -19.00 4.54 -4.28
N ARG A 166 -19.92 5.17 -3.52
CA ARG A 166 -21.33 4.75 -3.46
C ARG A 166 -22.02 4.83 -4.84
N ARG A 167 -21.67 5.85 -5.65
CA ARG A 167 -22.17 5.95 -7.01
C ARG A 167 -21.62 4.84 -7.90
N ALA A 168 -20.31 4.55 -7.82
CA ALA A 168 -19.69 3.44 -8.55
C ALA A 168 -20.35 2.10 -8.23
N ILE A 169 -20.63 1.82 -6.96
CA ILE A 169 -21.33 0.60 -6.48
C ILE A 169 -22.76 0.53 -7.02
N ARG A 170 -23.50 1.65 -7.09
CA ARG A 170 -24.85 1.65 -7.65
C ARG A 170 -24.86 1.34 -9.14
N ILE A 171 -23.85 1.77 -9.88
CA ILE A 171 -23.72 1.55 -11.32
C ILE A 171 -23.28 0.11 -11.60
N ASP A 172 -22.24 -0.35 -10.89
CA ASP A 172 -21.71 -1.72 -10.99
C ASP A 172 -21.50 -2.31 -9.61
N PRO A 173 -22.53 -2.98 -9.03
CA PRO A 173 -22.45 -3.58 -7.70
C PRO A 173 -21.61 -4.85 -7.65
N SER A 174 -21.25 -5.44 -8.80
CA SER A 174 -20.52 -6.70 -8.90
C SER A 174 -19.00 -6.53 -8.70
N ARG A 175 -18.47 -5.31 -8.85
CA ARG A 175 -17.05 -5.00 -8.74
C ARG A 175 -16.58 -4.90 -7.29
N PRO A 176 -15.77 -5.86 -6.79
CA PRO A 176 -15.27 -5.86 -5.42
C PRO A 176 -14.45 -4.62 -5.07
N GLU A 177 -13.73 -4.09 -6.05
CA GLU A 177 -12.87 -2.91 -5.86
C GLU A 177 -13.63 -1.68 -5.37
N HIS A 178 -14.84 -1.43 -5.89
CA HIS A 178 -15.65 -0.27 -5.50
C HIS A 178 -16.02 -0.31 -4.02
N ARG A 179 -16.44 -1.49 -3.53
CA ARG A 179 -16.79 -1.68 -2.12
C ARG A 179 -15.55 -1.66 -1.23
N LYS A 180 -14.45 -2.31 -1.63
CA LYS A 180 -13.18 -2.24 -0.89
C LYS A 180 -12.73 -0.78 -0.71
N ASN A 181 -12.77 0.03 -1.77
CA ASN A 181 -12.37 1.43 -1.70
C ASN A 181 -13.32 2.26 -0.82
N LEU A 182 -14.63 1.97 -0.85
CA LEU A 182 -15.59 2.54 0.10
C LEU A 182 -15.21 2.18 1.54
N GLY A 183 -14.90 0.90 1.81
CA GLY A 183 -14.48 0.42 3.11
C GLY A 183 -13.22 1.12 3.61
N ILE A 184 -12.19 1.24 2.77
CA ILE A 184 -10.95 1.97 3.11
C ILE A 184 -11.26 3.43 3.49
N ALA A 185 -12.11 4.12 2.71
CA ALA A 185 -12.47 5.50 3.00
C ALA A 185 -13.25 5.64 4.33
N GLN A 186 -14.11 4.67 4.66
CA GLN A 186 -14.83 4.61 5.94
C GLN A 186 -13.88 4.33 7.10
N LEU A 187 -12.96 3.36 6.96
CA LEU A 187 -11.94 3.04 7.97
C LEU A 187 -11.04 4.25 8.26
N MET A 188 -10.63 4.98 7.23
CA MET A 188 -9.86 6.22 7.40
C MET A 188 -10.63 7.29 8.19
N ARG A 189 -11.95 7.28 8.16
CA ARG A 189 -12.81 8.18 8.94
C ARG A 189 -13.10 7.69 10.36
N GLY A 190 -12.68 6.46 10.70
CA GLY A 190 -13.01 5.82 11.97
C GLY A 190 -14.40 5.17 12.01
N GLU A 191 -15.08 5.06 10.87
CA GLU A 191 -16.35 4.33 10.71
C GLU A 191 -16.04 2.83 10.60
N LEU A 192 -15.58 2.22 11.73
CA LEU A 192 -14.93 0.90 11.71
C LEU A 192 -15.90 -0.23 11.36
N GLU A 193 -17.11 -0.23 11.91
CA GLU A 193 -18.07 -1.31 11.70
C GLU A 193 -18.49 -1.41 10.23
N GLU A 194 -18.87 -0.30 9.63
CA GLU A 194 -19.23 -0.21 8.22
C GLU A 194 -18.02 -0.43 7.33
N GLY A 195 -16.89 0.18 7.68
CA GLY A 195 -15.66 0.08 6.94
C GLY A 195 -15.13 -1.35 6.83
N PHE A 196 -15.09 -2.09 7.93
CA PHE A 196 -14.68 -3.50 7.90
C PHE A 196 -15.66 -4.38 7.14
N ARG A 197 -16.97 -4.09 7.22
CA ARG A 197 -17.98 -4.81 6.41
C ARG A 197 -17.74 -4.63 4.91
N GLU A 198 -17.51 -3.42 4.45
CA GLU A 198 -17.22 -3.16 3.04
C GLU A 198 -15.81 -3.65 2.64
N TYR A 199 -14.86 -3.67 3.58
CA TYR A 199 -13.50 -4.15 3.33
C TYR A 199 -13.44 -5.68 3.10
N GLU A 200 -14.45 -6.45 3.52
CA GLU A 200 -14.56 -7.89 3.23
C GLU A 200 -14.60 -8.18 1.71
N TRP A 201 -15.05 -7.24 0.90
CA TRP A 201 -15.05 -7.39 -0.55
C TRP A 201 -13.64 -7.49 -1.17
N ARG A 202 -12.58 -7.23 -0.39
CA ARG A 202 -11.21 -7.50 -0.81
C ARG A 202 -10.98 -8.97 -1.19
N MET A 203 -11.71 -9.90 -0.55
CA MET A 203 -11.61 -11.34 -0.79
C MET A 203 -12.09 -11.76 -2.19
N GLY A 204 -12.89 -10.93 -2.86
CA GLY A 204 -13.38 -11.17 -4.22
C GLY A 204 -12.42 -10.72 -5.33
N GLN A 205 -11.23 -10.22 -5.02
CA GLN A 205 -10.25 -9.78 -6.01
C GLN A 205 -9.27 -10.92 -6.35
N GLU A 206 -9.14 -11.27 -7.65
CA GLU A 206 -8.19 -12.29 -8.13
C GLU A 206 -6.73 -11.99 -7.77
N VAL A 207 -6.38 -10.71 -7.64
CA VAL A 207 -5.02 -10.24 -7.30
C VAL A 207 -4.66 -10.48 -5.83
N TRP A 208 -5.60 -10.93 -5.01
CA TRP A 208 -5.39 -11.09 -3.58
C TRP A 208 -4.64 -12.39 -3.28
N ARG A 209 -3.31 -12.36 -3.38
CA ARG A 209 -2.39 -13.51 -3.19
C ARG A 209 -2.49 -14.19 -1.82
N TRP A 210 -3.14 -13.56 -0.86
CA TRP A 210 -3.27 -14.02 0.52
C TRP A 210 -4.56 -14.77 0.77
N ASN A 211 -5.47 -14.82 -0.23
CA ASN A 211 -6.72 -15.56 -0.09
C ASN A 211 -6.44 -17.06 -0.08
N GLN A 212 -6.42 -17.64 1.11
CA GLN A 212 -6.29 -19.07 1.30
C GLN A 212 -7.68 -19.70 1.29
N SER A 213 -7.82 -20.75 0.51
CA SER A 213 -9.02 -21.59 0.56
C SER A 213 -8.66 -22.94 1.18
N PHE A 214 -9.53 -23.41 2.06
CA PHE A 214 -9.43 -24.73 2.67
C PHE A 214 -10.63 -25.54 2.18
N PRO A 215 -10.49 -26.34 1.09
CA PRO A 215 -11.58 -27.10 0.51
C PRO A 215 -12.29 -27.97 1.57
N GLY A 216 -13.62 -27.93 1.57
CA GLY A 216 -14.43 -28.68 2.52
C GLY A 216 -14.54 -28.07 3.94
N LYS A 217 -13.87 -26.96 4.23
CA LYS A 217 -13.97 -26.27 5.51
C LYS A 217 -14.75 -24.95 5.37
N PRO A 218 -15.82 -24.72 6.15
CA PRO A 218 -16.60 -23.49 6.06
C PRO A 218 -15.81 -22.30 6.58
N VAL A 219 -16.01 -21.13 5.95
CA VAL A 219 -15.58 -19.85 6.50
C VAL A 219 -16.51 -19.50 7.67
N TRP A 220 -15.95 -19.13 8.82
CA TRP A 220 -16.74 -18.75 9.98
C TRP A 220 -17.59 -17.50 9.69
N ASP A 221 -18.88 -17.63 9.92
CA ASP A 221 -19.90 -16.61 9.62
C ASP A 221 -20.30 -15.73 10.82
N GLY A 222 -19.74 -16.00 12.01
CA GLY A 222 -20.11 -15.36 13.28
C GLY A 222 -21.01 -16.24 14.16
N SER A 223 -21.30 -17.47 13.74
CA SER A 223 -22.05 -18.47 14.54
C SER A 223 -21.32 -18.86 15.85
N PRO A 224 -21.99 -19.42 16.86
CA PRO A 224 -21.36 -19.86 18.10
C PRO A 224 -20.17 -20.80 17.87
N LEU A 225 -19.08 -20.57 18.62
CA LEU A 225 -17.84 -21.33 18.52
C LEU A 225 -17.61 -22.31 19.68
N ALA A 226 -18.56 -22.46 20.58
CA ALA A 226 -18.41 -23.34 21.72
C ALA A 226 -18.02 -24.77 21.28
N SER A 227 -16.92 -25.27 21.85
CA SER A 227 -16.32 -26.58 21.54
C SER A 227 -15.86 -26.78 20.08
N ARG A 228 -15.78 -25.73 19.27
CA ARG A 228 -15.27 -25.80 17.90
C ARG A 228 -13.82 -25.34 17.83
N THR A 229 -13.08 -25.95 16.90
CA THR A 229 -11.72 -25.51 16.53
C THR A 229 -11.81 -24.57 15.34
N ILE A 230 -11.33 -23.33 15.49
CA ILE A 230 -11.23 -22.38 14.41
C ILE A 230 -9.77 -22.17 13.99
N LEU A 231 -9.50 -22.32 12.68
CA LEU A 231 -8.25 -21.89 12.07
C LEU A 231 -8.34 -20.40 11.70
N VAL A 232 -7.54 -19.58 12.34
CA VAL A 232 -7.29 -18.21 11.90
C VAL A 232 -5.99 -18.22 11.09
N HIS A 233 -6.02 -17.79 9.86
CA HIS A 233 -4.82 -17.70 9.02
C HIS A 233 -4.43 -16.25 8.78
N TYR A 234 -3.12 -15.99 8.73
CA TYR A 234 -2.65 -14.65 8.44
C TYR A 234 -3.06 -14.18 7.03
N GLU A 235 -3.14 -12.88 6.88
CA GLU A 235 -3.39 -12.18 5.63
C GLU A 235 -2.57 -10.89 5.61
N GLN A 236 -2.02 -10.54 4.44
CA GLN A 236 -1.23 -9.32 4.23
C GLN A 236 0.14 -9.33 4.95
N GLY A 237 0.58 -8.18 5.50
CA GLY A 237 1.92 -7.97 6.00
C GLY A 237 2.16 -8.47 7.44
N LEU A 238 3.42 -8.41 7.87
CA LEU A 238 3.81 -8.78 9.24
C LEU A 238 3.15 -7.89 10.28
N GLY A 239 3.01 -6.58 9.99
CA GLY A 239 2.35 -5.62 10.88
C GLY A 239 0.88 -5.97 11.13
N ASP A 240 0.20 -6.55 10.13
CA ASP A 240 -1.18 -6.99 10.27
C ASP A 240 -1.32 -8.15 11.24
N SER A 241 -0.43 -9.13 11.16
CA SER A 241 -0.40 -10.24 12.09
C SER A 241 -0.15 -9.77 13.51
N VAL A 242 0.81 -8.87 13.73
CA VAL A 242 1.09 -8.27 15.03
C VAL A 242 -0.10 -7.45 15.54
N GLN A 243 -0.75 -6.65 14.68
CA GLN A 243 -1.87 -5.81 15.11
C GLN A 243 -3.12 -6.62 15.45
N PHE A 244 -3.51 -7.56 14.59
CA PHE A 244 -4.82 -8.22 14.68
C PHE A 244 -4.81 -9.51 15.49
N VAL A 245 -3.67 -10.07 15.88
CA VAL A 245 -3.60 -11.19 16.84
C VAL A 245 -4.32 -10.88 18.15
N ARG A 246 -4.44 -9.61 18.54
CA ARG A 246 -5.20 -9.12 19.70
C ARG A 246 -6.69 -9.54 19.73
N TYR A 247 -7.23 -9.99 18.59
CA TYR A 247 -8.61 -10.46 18.50
C TYR A 247 -8.79 -11.93 18.94
N LEU A 248 -7.71 -12.72 18.97
CA LEU A 248 -7.82 -14.17 19.29
C LEU A 248 -8.40 -14.45 20.69
N PRO A 249 -8.10 -13.64 21.73
CA PRO A 249 -8.76 -13.81 23.02
C PRO A 249 -10.28 -13.73 22.98
N LEU A 250 -10.86 -12.95 22.04
CA LEU A 250 -12.31 -12.88 21.88
C LEU A 250 -12.90 -14.20 21.37
N LEU A 251 -12.20 -14.92 20.50
CA LEU A 251 -12.62 -16.26 20.04
C LEU A 251 -12.56 -17.27 21.19
N LYS A 252 -11.53 -17.18 22.03
CA LYS A 252 -11.43 -18.00 23.26
C LYS A 252 -12.61 -17.72 24.20
N ALA A 253 -12.97 -16.47 24.40
CA ALA A 253 -14.12 -16.08 25.22
C ALA A 253 -15.46 -16.60 24.66
N MET A 254 -15.53 -16.86 23.33
CA MET A 254 -16.67 -17.53 22.68
C MET A 254 -16.63 -19.07 22.81
N GLY A 255 -15.65 -19.65 23.52
CA GLY A 255 -15.46 -21.07 23.73
C GLY A 255 -14.76 -21.84 22.63
N ALA A 256 -14.09 -21.14 21.71
CA ALA A 256 -13.33 -21.76 20.63
C ALA A 256 -11.99 -22.33 21.11
N ARG A 257 -11.55 -23.42 20.48
CA ARG A 257 -10.14 -23.78 20.38
C ARG A 257 -9.55 -23.03 19.17
N THR A 258 -8.51 -22.24 19.37
CA THR A 258 -7.92 -21.38 18.34
C THR A 258 -6.62 -21.97 17.81
N VAL A 259 -6.56 -22.17 16.51
CA VAL A 259 -5.34 -22.45 15.76
C VAL A 259 -4.99 -21.22 14.97
N PHE A 260 -3.77 -20.72 15.12
CA PHE A 260 -3.31 -19.57 14.35
C PHE A 260 -2.16 -19.96 13.41
N GLU A 261 -2.38 -19.81 12.10
CA GLU A 261 -1.32 -19.93 11.10
C GLU A 261 -0.73 -18.55 10.81
N CYS A 262 0.56 -18.37 11.04
CA CYS A 262 1.25 -17.10 10.84
C CYS A 262 2.47 -17.22 9.93
N GLN A 263 3.05 -16.07 9.56
CA GLN A 263 4.31 -16.02 8.83
C GLN A 263 5.44 -16.63 9.68
N PRO A 264 6.32 -17.48 9.10
CA PRO A 264 7.38 -18.17 9.85
C PRO A 264 8.26 -17.26 10.71
N VAL A 265 8.56 -16.05 10.20
CA VAL A 265 9.40 -15.07 10.91
C VAL A 265 8.77 -14.50 12.18
N LEU A 266 7.47 -14.66 12.40
CA LEU A 266 6.74 -14.15 13.56
C LEU A 266 6.40 -15.23 14.59
N THR A 267 6.62 -16.51 14.30
CA THR A 267 6.15 -17.62 15.15
C THR A 267 6.63 -17.49 16.61
N ARG A 268 7.93 -17.23 16.82
CA ARG A 268 8.49 -17.10 18.18
C ARG A 268 7.88 -15.92 18.96
N LEU A 269 7.70 -14.78 18.30
CA LEU A 269 7.11 -13.60 18.91
C LEU A 269 5.62 -13.80 19.20
N LEU A 270 4.84 -14.30 18.21
CA LEU A 270 3.40 -14.49 18.34
C LEU A 270 3.03 -15.65 19.29
N ALA A 271 3.95 -16.57 19.58
CA ALA A 271 3.77 -17.55 20.63
C ALA A 271 3.54 -16.94 22.03
N THR A 272 3.91 -15.68 22.23
CA THR A 272 3.66 -14.94 23.48
C THR A 272 2.27 -14.31 23.55
N ALA A 273 1.53 -14.28 22.44
CA ALA A 273 0.21 -13.68 22.36
C ALA A 273 -0.86 -14.53 23.08
N PRO A 274 -1.80 -13.91 23.82
CA PRO A 274 -2.88 -14.65 24.45
C PRO A 274 -3.91 -15.12 23.42
N GLY A 275 -4.64 -16.19 23.77
CA GLY A 275 -5.76 -16.66 22.94
C GLY A 275 -5.38 -17.61 21.81
N ILE A 276 -4.17 -18.14 21.80
CA ILE A 276 -3.67 -19.13 20.83
C ILE A 276 -3.52 -20.48 21.53
N ASP A 277 -4.23 -21.52 21.06
CA ASP A 277 -4.06 -22.89 21.57
C ASP A 277 -3.04 -23.69 20.76
N ALA A 278 -2.92 -23.38 19.47
CA ALA A 278 -1.87 -23.93 18.59
C ALA A 278 -1.43 -22.86 17.60
N LEU A 279 -0.13 -22.65 17.54
CA LEU A 279 0.52 -21.75 16.56
C LEU A 279 1.24 -22.58 15.51
N VAL A 280 0.99 -22.29 14.24
CA VAL A 280 1.55 -23.04 13.11
C VAL A 280 2.24 -22.06 12.16
N ALA A 281 3.45 -22.38 11.75
CA ALA A 281 4.11 -21.61 10.71
C ALA A 281 3.50 -21.92 9.34
N ARG A 282 3.40 -20.93 8.49
CA ARG A 282 2.96 -21.13 7.10
C ARG A 282 3.81 -22.19 6.41
N GLY A 283 3.15 -23.20 5.85
CA GLY A 283 3.76 -24.33 5.17
C GLY A 283 3.95 -25.56 6.05
N GLU A 284 3.72 -25.48 7.35
CA GLU A 284 3.68 -26.63 8.24
C GLU A 284 2.30 -27.32 8.21
N PRO A 285 2.22 -28.61 8.59
CA PRO A 285 0.95 -29.32 8.67
C PRO A 285 0.01 -28.68 9.68
N LEU A 286 -1.22 -28.42 9.23
CA LEU A 286 -2.28 -27.88 10.10
C LEU A 286 -2.96 -29.00 10.89
N PRO A 287 -3.28 -28.79 12.19
CA PRO A 287 -4.16 -29.69 12.92
C PRO A 287 -5.59 -29.64 12.37
N ASP A 288 -6.41 -30.61 12.74
CA ASP A 288 -7.84 -30.59 12.38
C ASP A 288 -8.55 -29.36 12.93
N PHE A 289 -9.45 -28.80 12.12
CA PHE A 289 -10.29 -27.66 12.48
C PHE A 289 -11.68 -27.76 11.83
N ASP A 290 -12.66 -27.10 12.45
CA ASP A 290 -14.07 -27.14 12.03
C ASP A 290 -14.44 -26.02 11.06
N CYS A 291 -13.79 -24.85 11.20
CA CYS A 291 -14.00 -23.68 10.35
C CYS A 291 -12.74 -22.83 10.29
N CYS A 292 -12.68 -21.92 9.33
CA CYS A 292 -11.53 -21.03 9.16
C CYS A 292 -11.97 -19.58 8.98
N LEU A 293 -11.02 -18.65 9.22
CA LEU A 293 -11.21 -17.23 8.95
C LEU A 293 -9.86 -16.56 8.69
N SER A 294 -9.84 -15.58 7.76
CA SER A 294 -8.71 -14.67 7.65
C SER A 294 -8.62 -13.76 8.88
N LEU A 295 -7.39 -13.53 9.35
CA LEU A 295 -7.11 -12.64 10.49
C LEU A 295 -7.71 -11.24 10.29
N MET A 296 -7.63 -10.70 9.07
CA MET A 296 -8.15 -9.39 8.72
C MET A 296 -9.69 -9.32 8.67
N SER A 297 -10.40 -10.45 8.76
CA SER A 297 -11.86 -10.50 8.85
C SER A 297 -12.37 -10.53 10.29
N LEU A 298 -11.48 -10.75 11.28
CA LEU A 298 -11.85 -10.72 12.69
C LEU A 298 -12.52 -9.41 13.13
N PRO A 299 -12.00 -8.22 12.75
CA PRO A 299 -12.65 -6.96 13.12
C PRO A 299 -14.10 -6.87 12.66
N TYR A 300 -14.41 -7.34 11.46
CA TYR A 300 -15.79 -7.40 10.97
C TYR A 300 -16.64 -8.38 11.77
N ARG A 301 -16.16 -9.60 11.95
CA ARG A 301 -16.91 -10.65 12.69
C ARG A 301 -17.12 -10.31 14.16
N CYS A 302 -16.17 -9.61 14.77
CA CYS A 302 -16.27 -9.10 16.14
C CYS A 302 -17.00 -7.75 16.24
N ARG A 303 -17.57 -7.22 15.15
CA ARG A 303 -18.31 -5.95 15.11
C ARG A 303 -17.53 -4.82 15.75
N THR A 304 -16.27 -4.65 15.31
CA THR A 304 -15.35 -3.69 15.89
C THR A 304 -15.82 -2.25 15.68
N ARG A 305 -15.89 -1.50 16.77
CA ARG A 305 -16.13 -0.06 16.80
C ARG A 305 -14.97 0.61 17.55
N ALA A 306 -14.84 1.91 17.43
CA ALA A 306 -13.71 2.63 18.05
C ALA A 306 -13.65 2.46 19.59
N ASP A 307 -14.81 2.31 20.23
CA ASP A 307 -14.95 2.06 21.67
C ASP A 307 -14.80 0.58 22.06
N ARG A 308 -14.77 -0.33 21.09
CA ARG A 308 -14.70 -1.80 21.28
C ARG A 308 -13.48 -2.46 20.63
N ILE A 309 -12.45 -1.70 20.33
CA ILE A 309 -11.16 -2.28 19.93
C ILE A 309 -10.58 -3.03 21.14
N PRO A 310 -10.09 -4.29 20.99
CA PRO A 310 -9.37 -4.98 22.07
C PRO A 310 -8.17 -4.16 22.51
N ARG A 311 -8.16 -3.74 23.80
CA ARG A 311 -7.18 -2.75 24.33
C ARG A 311 -6.29 -3.31 25.44
N ASP A 312 -6.29 -4.61 25.63
CA ASP A 312 -5.42 -5.27 26.61
C ASP A 312 -3.96 -5.19 26.12
N ILE A 313 -3.31 -4.08 26.40
CA ILE A 313 -1.91 -3.79 26.06
C ILE A 313 -1.10 -3.75 27.37
N PRO A 314 0.05 -4.45 27.43
CA PRO A 314 0.69 -5.24 26.38
C PRO A 314 -0.01 -6.58 26.12
N TYR A 315 -0.10 -6.97 24.83
CA TYR A 315 -0.59 -8.29 24.43
C TYR A 315 0.49 -9.17 23.77
N LEU A 316 1.68 -8.64 23.55
CA LEU A 316 2.90 -9.40 23.29
C LEU A 316 3.88 -9.22 24.43
N ARG A 317 4.76 -10.20 24.59
CA ARG A 317 5.81 -10.20 25.60
C ARG A 317 7.14 -10.54 24.97
N THR A 318 8.20 -10.06 25.56
CA THR A 318 9.57 -10.41 25.19
C THR A 318 9.98 -11.73 25.84
N ASP A 319 10.91 -12.41 25.19
CA ASP A 319 11.61 -13.55 25.80
C ASP A 319 12.50 -13.04 26.95
N PRO A 320 12.37 -13.59 28.20
CA PRO A 320 13.08 -13.06 29.36
C PRO A 320 14.60 -13.07 29.21
N GLU A 321 15.17 -14.12 28.61
CA GLU A 321 16.63 -14.23 28.42
C GLU A 321 17.13 -13.18 27.44
N ARG A 322 16.37 -13.00 26.35
CA ARG A 322 16.65 -11.95 25.37
C ARG A 322 16.52 -10.54 25.97
N ALA A 323 15.51 -10.32 26.80
CA ALA A 323 15.31 -9.04 27.49
C ALA A 323 16.48 -8.68 28.39
N ILE A 324 17.01 -9.65 29.16
CA ILE A 324 18.21 -9.46 30.01
C ILE A 324 19.43 -9.14 29.13
N LEU A 325 19.71 -9.98 28.12
CA LEU A 325 20.83 -9.81 27.21
C LEU A 325 20.86 -8.42 26.54
N TRP A 326 19.73 -8.00 25.99
CA TRP A 326 19.66 -6.72 25.28
C TRP A 326 19.67 -5.54 26.24
N ARG A 327 19.10 -5.68 27.42
CA ARG A 327 19.14 -4.64 28.45
C ARG A 327 20.58 -4.34 28.89
N GLU A 328 21.39 -5.35 29.14
CA GLU A 328 22.83 -5.18 29.52
C GLU A 328 23.58 -4.45 28.38
N ARG A 329 23.38 -4.87 27.13
CA ARG A 329 24.04 -4.27 25.97
C ARG A 329 23.62 -2.81 25.76
N VAL A 330 22.33 -2.50 25.92
CA VAL A 330 21.78 -1.13 25.76
C VAL A 330 22.31 -0.24 26.87
N LEU A 331 22.27 -0.71 28.13
CA LEU A 331 22.78 0.06 29.28
C LEU A 331 24.29 0.32 29.18
N GLY A 332 25.09 -0.58 28.62
CA GLY A 332 26.50 -0.37 28.35
C GLY A 332 26.81 0.71 27.31
N GLN A 333 25.80 1.18 26.54
CA GLN A 333 25.95 2.21 25.52
C GLN A 333 25.24 3.52 25.84
N ALA A 334 24.30 3.54 26.79
CA ALA A 334 23.60 4.72 27.26
C ALA A 334 24.25 5.31 28.51
N ARG A 335 24.30 6.63 28.62
CA ARG A 335 24.75 7.32 29.85
C ARG A 335 23.56 7.46 30.82
N PRO A 336 23.81 7.51 32.11
CA PRO A 336 22.77 7.80 33.08
C PRO A 336 22.05 9.11 32.76
N GLY A 337 20.71 9.07 32.73
CA GLY A 337 19.86 10.24 32.42
C GLY A 337 19.68 10.54 30.91
N GLU A 338 20.25 9.74 30.03
CA GLU A 338 19.91 9.82 28.61
C GLU A 338 18.60 9.06 28.28
N LEU A 339 17.73 9.68 27.52
CA LEU A 339 16.54 9.03 26.95
C LEU A 339 16.96 8.06 25.84
N ARG A 340 16.62 6.79 25.97
CA ARG A 340 16.93 5.76 24.98
C ARG A 340 15.87 5.75 23.90
N VAL A 341 16.24 6.17 22.69
CA VAL A 341 15.34 6.30 21.55
C VAL A 341 15.67 5.23 20.51
N GLY A 342 14.79 4.26 20.34
CA GLY A 342 14.88 3.30 19.25
C GLY A 342 14.42 3.92 17.94
N ILE A 343 15.20 3.81 16.87
CA ILE A 343 14.83 4.38 15.56
C ILE A 343 14.69 3.31 14.49
N GLN A 344 13.68 3.47 13.63
CA GLN A 344 13.44 2.62 12.46
C GLN A 344 12.94 3.49 11.30
N TRP A 345 13.60 3.40 10.13
CA TRP A 345 13.38 4.34 9.03
C TRP A 345 12.99 3.70 7.71
N ARG A 346 13.27 2.42 7.48
CA ARG A 346 12.92 1.72 6.24
C ARG A 346 11.81 0.71 6.48
N ALA A 347 10.84 0.71 5.57
CA ALA A 347 9.76 -0.28 5.48
C ALA A 347 9.72 -0.86 4.07
N ASP A 348 9.17 -2.05 3.92
CA ASP A 348 8.85 -2.60 2.60
C ASP A 348 7.78 -1.73 1.93
N GLY A 349 8.04 -1.32 0.67
CA GLY A 349 7.18 -0.39 -0.06
C GLY A 349 7.55 1.08 0.15
N GLY A 350 8.49 1.54 -0.64
CA GLY A 350 9.23 2.82 -0.66
C GLY A 350 8.58 4.11 -0.14
N SER A 351 7.28 4.35 -0.35
CA SER A 351 6.62 5.60 0.07
C SER A 351 6.48 5.78 1.59
N ARG A 352 6.62 4.72 2.37
CA ARG A 352 6.56 4.74 3.85
C ARG A 352 7.92 4.92 4.50
N SER A 353 8.99 4.71 3.76
CA SER A 353 10.37 4.83 4.23
C SER A 353 10.77 6.29 4.38
N ILE A 354 11.54 6.58 5.42
CA ILE A 354 12.09 7.90 5.73
C ILE A 354 13.58 7.85 5.38
N PRO A 355 14.12 8.74 4.55
CA PRO A 355 15.57 8.82 4.37
C PRO A 355 16.27 9.05 5.71
N LEU A 356 17.34 8.30 6.01
CA LEU A 356 18.03 8.39 7.31
C LEU A 356 18.62 9.80 7.52
N GLU A 357 18.92 10.55 6.46
CA GLU A 357 19.36 11.96 6.53
C GLU A 357 18.33 12.83 7.27
N CYS A 358 17.04 12.53 7.19
CA CYS A 358 15.99 13.29 7.86
C CYS A 358 16.04 13.14 9.39
N PHE A 359 16.78 12.16 9.94
CA PHE A 359 16.97 11.99 11.37
C PHE A 359 18.05 12.88 11.97
N GLU A 360 18.76 13.69 11.17
CA GLU A 360 19.80 14.61 11.65
C GLU A 360 19.35 15.49 12.82
N PRO A 361 18.16 16.14 12.81
CA PRO A 361 17.72 16.94 13.96
C PRO A 361 17.58 16.12 15.25
N LEU A 362 17.16 14.86 15.14
CA LEU A 362 17.03 13.96 16.26
C LEU A 362 18.39 13.55 16.82
N SER A 363 19.39 13.36 15.95
CA SER A 363 20.75 12.97 16.31
C SER A 363 21.51 14.07 17.10
N GLN A 364 21.05 15.31 16.97
CA GLN A 364 21.68 16.47 17.62
C GLN A 364 21.08 16.81 18.98
N LEU A 365 20.06 16.06 19.46
CA LEU A 365 19.37 16.35 20.72
C LEU A 365 20.22 15.95 21.92
N PRO A 366 20.61 16.91 22.81
CA PRO A 366 21.32 16.62 24.03
C PRO A 366 20.44 15.82 25.00
N GLY A 367 20.94 14.68 25.46
CA GLY A 367 20.24 13.82 26.42
C GLY A 367 19.34 12.76 25.75
N ALA A 368 19.38 12.61 24.42
CA ALA A 368 18.83 11.47 23.71
C ALA A 368 19.97 10.57 23.19
N ARG A 369 19.80 9.26 23.32
CA ARG A 369 20.71 8.25 22.78
C ARG A 369 19.97 7.41 21.76
N LEU A 370 20.42 7.43 20.50
CA LEU A 370 19.74 6.73 19.40
C LEU A 370 20.25 5.29 19.27
N PHE A 371 19.31 4.35 19.17
CA PHE A 371 19.57 2.93 18.93
C PHE A 371 18.87 2.47 17.65
N SER A 372 19.60 1.80 16.77
CA SER A 372 19.03 1.21 15.57
C SER A 372 18.13 0.02 15.89
N LEU A 373 16.87 0.09 15.49
CA LEU A 373 15.95 -1.06 15.43
C LEU A 373 15.80 -1.60 14.00
N GLN A 374 16.53 -1.02 13.05
CA GLN A 374 16.45 -1.39 11.63
C GLN A 374 17.05 -2.78 11.40
N GLN A 375 16.37 -3.59 10.59
CA GLN A 375 16.86 -4.90 10.13
C GLN A 375 16.76 -4.96 8.59
N ALA A 376 17.65 -5.71 7.98
CA ALA A 376 17.70 -6.01 6.55
C ALA A 376 17.85 -4.77 5.65
N THR A 377 16.76 -4.15 5.21
CA THR A 377 16.80 -2.98 4.32
C THR A 377 17.27 -1.72 5.04
N GLY A 378 18.06 -0.84 4.37
CA GLY A 378 18.53 0.44 4.92
C GLY A 378 19.78 0.36 5.79
N LEU A 379 20.45 -0.79 5.86
CA LEU A 379 21.72 -0.94 6.58
C LEU A 379 22.87 -0.19 5.87
N ASP A 380 22.80 -0.02 4.57
CA ASP A 380 23.71 0.81 3.78
C ASP A 380 23.67 2.30 4.19
N GLU A 381 22.49 2.81 4.54
CA GLU A 381 22.37 4.16 5.09
C GLU A 381 22.95 4.24 6.49
N LEU A 382 22.78 3.20 7.30
CA LEU A 382 23.33 3.11 8.64
C LEU A 382 24.88 3.07 8.62
N GLU A 383 25.47 2.31 7.70
CA GLU A 383 26.92 2.29 7.49
C GLU A 383 27.46 3.67 7.12
N ARG A 384 26.76 4.39 6.24
CA ARG A 384 27.16 5.71 5.75
C ARG A 384 26.98 6.81 6.80
N LEU A 385 25.88 6.83 7.52
CA LEU A 385 25.47 7.95 8.38
C LEU A 385 25.48 7.64 9.88
N GLY A 386 25.46 6.36 10.25
CA GLY A 386 25.28 5.94 11.65
C GLY A 386 26.32 6.53 12.59
N LYS A 387 27.61 6.53 12.21
CA LYS A 387 28.70 7.14 12.99
C LYS A 387 28.52 8.65 13.12
N ARG A 388 28.18 9.33 12.01
CA ARG A 388 27.97 10.80 12.00
C ARG A 388 26.84 11.21 12.92
N PHE A 389 25.76 10.41 12.94
CA PHE A 389 24.57 10.67 13.76
C PHE A 389 24.65 10.03 15.17
N GLY A 390 25.76 9.39 15.52
CA GLY A 390 25.93 8.76 16.83
C GLY A 390 24.92 7.64 17.09
N ILE A 391 24.39 7.00 16.05
CA ILE A 391 23.44 5.90 16.18
C ILE A 391 24.16 4.66 16.64
N VAL A 392 23.69 4.06 17.72
CA VAL A 392 24.20 2.79 18.25
C VAL A 392 23.53 1.66 17.47
N ASP A 393 24.32 0.89 16.75
CA ASP A 393 23.91 -0.38 16.17
C ASP A 393 24.52 -1.52 16.97
N LEU A 394 23.67 -2.22 17.71
CA LEU A 394 24.13 -3.30 18.58
C LEU A 394 24.32 -4.59 17.76
N PRO A 395 25.52 -5.20 17.77
CA PRO A 395 25.81 -6.41 17.02
C PRO A 395 25.10 -7.64 17.59
N GLY A 396 25.03 -8.72 16.81
CA GLY A 396 24.56 -10.03 17.24
C GLY A 396 23.05 -10.21 17.24
N ARG A 397 22.32 -9.35 16.52
CA ARG A 397 20.91 -9.59 16.20
C ARG A 397 20.78 -10.79 15.28
N GLN A 398 19.84 -11.65 15.57
CA GLN A 398 19.57 -12.83 14.77
C GLN A 398 18.70 -12.50 13.55
N ALA A 399 18.65 -13.40 12.59
CA ALA A 399 17.74 -13.32 11.43
C ALA A 399 16.48 -14.17 11.65
N GLY A 400 15.48 -14.01 10.75
CA GLY A 400 14.26 -14.81 10.76
C GLY A 400 13.42 -14.62 12.03
N ALA A 401 12.87 -15.72 12.55
CA ALA A 401 11.98 -15.70 13.72
C ALA A 401 12.70 -15.21 15.00
N GLU A 402 13.96 -15.54 15.17
CA GLU A 402 14.78 -15.06 16.28
C GLU A 402 15.00 -13.54 16.19
N GLY A 403 15.08 -12.98 14.97
CA GLY A 403 15.27 -11.55 14.76
C GLY A 403 14.10 -10.70 15.29
N PHE A 404 12.86 -11.22 15.24
CA PHE A 404 11.73 -10.49 15.82
C PHE A 404 11.68 -10.57 17.36
N LEU A 405 12.23 -11.63 17.98
CA LEU A 405 12.45 -11.66 19.42
C LEU A 405 13.49 -10.60 19.84
N ASP A 406 14.58 -10.48 19.08
CA ASP A 406 15.59 -9.44 19.32
C ASP A 406 15.01 -8.04 19.14
N THR A 407 14.19 -7.83 18.08
CA THR A 407 13.52 -6.55 17.85
C THR A 407 12.57 -6.20 19.00
N ALA A 408 11.81 -7.16 19.49
CA ALA A 408 10.91 -6.96 20.62
C ALA A 408 11.69 -6.63 21.91
N ALA A 409 12.74 -7.38 22.21
CA ALA A 409 13.57 -7.16 23.39
C ALA A 409 14.32 -5.81 23.35
N LEU A 410 14.83 -5.43 22.17
CA LEU A 410 15.42 -4.10 21.97
C LEU A 410 14.38 -2.99 22.15
N ALA A 411 13.19 -3.13 21.52
CA ALA A 411 12.11 -2.15 21.67
C ALA A 411 11.67 -2.01 23.13
N GLU A 412 11.64 -3.10 23.90
CA GLU A 412 11.34 -3.06 25.35
C GLU A 412 12.37 -2.27 26.14
N CYS A 413 13.66 -2.33 25.76
CA CYS A 413 14.74 -1.56 26.39
C CYS A 413 14.69 -0.06 26.08
N MET A 414 13.90 0.38 25.10
CA MET A 414 13.77 1.78 24.72
C MET A 414 12.77 2.51 25.62
N ASP A 415 13.02 3.77 25.89
CA ASP A 415 12.07 4.66 26.56
C ASP A 415 11.03 5.17 25.55
N LEU A 416 11.45 5.36 24.29
CA LEU A 416 10.64 5.79 23.16
C LEU A 416 11.10 5.11 21.88
N VAL A 417 10.16 4.79 20.99
CA VAL A 417 10.47 4.33 19.63
C VAL A 417 10.02 5.39 18.62
N VAL A 418 10.89 5.76 17.69
CA VAL A 418 10.58 6.59 16.53
C VAL A 418 10.63 5.72 15.28
N ALA A 419 9.52 5.52 14.63
CA ALA A 419 9.41 4.59 13.50
C ALA A 419 8.63 5.18 12.32
N CYS A 420 8.95 4.71 11.11
CA CYS A 420 8.04 4.82 9.99
C CYS A 420 6.91 3.79 10.12
N ASP A 421 5.91 3.84 9.24
CA ASP A 421 4.78 2.90 9.21
C ASP A 421 5.24 1.50 8.80
N SER A 422 5.59 0.69 9.79
CA SER A 422 6.21 -0.63 9.66
C SER A 422 5.82 -1.58 10.79
N VAL A 423 6.21 -2.85 10.66
CA VAL A 423 5.98 -3.87 11.68
C VAL A 423 6.61 -3.52 13.04
N VAL A 424 7.74 -2.78 13.07
CA VAL A 424 8.41 -2.38 14.31
C VAL A 424 7.54 -1.47 15.16
N GLY A 425 6.81 -0.52 14.53
CA GLY A 425 5.84 0.32 15.24
C GLY A 425 4.71 -0.51 15.87
N HIS A 426 4.23 -1.54 15.16
CA HIS A 426 3.22 -2.46 15.71
C HIS A 426 3.76 -3.33 16.85
N VAL A 427 5.00 -3.84 16.73
CA VAL A 427 5.65 -4.61 17.81
C VAL A 427 5.82 -3.75 19.07
N ALA A 428 6.38 -2.56 18.95
CA ALA A 428 6.53 -1.64 20.07
C ALA A 428 5.18 -1.29 20.72
N GLY A 429 4.15 -1.04 19.90
CA GLY A 429 2.79 -0.79 20.39
C GLY A 429 2.15 -1.99 21.08
N ALA A 430 2.40 -3.20 20.60
CA ALA A 430 1.93 -4.44 21.21
C ALA A 430 2.59 -4.72 22.57
N LEU A 431 3.82 -4.25 22.76
CA LEU A 431 4.57 -4.27 24.03
C LEU A 431 4.19 -3.12 24.97
N GLY A 432 3.30 -2.22 24.56
CA GLY A 432 2.89 -1.05 25.36
C GLY A 432 3.90 0.09 25.39
N LYS A 433 4.88 0.10 24.49
CA LYS A 433 5.92 1.17 24.45
C LYS A 433 5.36 2.44 23.81
N PRO A 434 5.81 3.63 24.25
CA PRO A 434 5.57 4.87 23.55
C PRO A 434 6.19 4.83 22.14
N VAL A 435 5.40 5.23 21.12
CA VAL A 435 5.87 5.30 19.73
C VAL A 435 5.52 6.65 19.13
N PHE A 436 6.50 7.32 18.56
CA PHE A 436 6.32 8.43 17.66
C PHE A 436 6.36 7.89 16.23
N LEU A 437 5.19 7.81 15.60
CA LEU A 437 5.03 7.20 14.29
C LEU A 437 4.98 8.27 13.21
N ALA A 438 5.99 8.30 12.37
CA ALA A 438 6.07 9.18 11.22
C ALA A 438 5.31 8.58 10.03
N LEU A 439 4.35 9.32 9.51
CA LEU A 439 3.43 8.85 8.47
C LEU A 439 3.58 9.65 7.19
N PRO A 440 3.51 9.00 6.00
CA PRO A 440 3.52 9.68 4.72
C PRO A 440 2.28 10.59 4.56
N TRP A 441 2.24 11.34 3.44
CA TRP A 441 1.09 12.21 3.13
C TRP A 441 -0.23 11.44 3.21
N LEU A 442 -0.38 10.34 2.52
CA LEU A 442 -1.51 9.44 2.67
C LEU A 442 -1.08 8.26 3.53
N GLY A 443 -1.38 8.31 4.81
CA GLY A 443 -1.16 7.19 5.74
C GLY A 443 -2.14 6.05 5.46
N ASP A 444 -1.79 4.86 5.92
CA ASP A 444 -2.67 3.71 5.87
C ASP A 444 -3.97 3.95 6.67
N TRP A 445 -5.06 3.29 6.28
CA TRP A 445 -6.38 3.41 6.93
C TRP A 445 -6.34 3.05 8.43
N ARG A 446 -5.37 2.22 8.86
CA ARG A 446 -5.19 1.83 10.27
C ARG A 446 -4.94 3.03 11.17
N TRP A 447 -4.26 4.04 10.63
CA TRP A 447 -3.94 5.25 11.37
C TRP A 447 -5.05 6.32 11.31
N MET A 448 -6.15 6.04 10.57
CA MET A 448 -7.30 6.92 10.40
C MET A 448 -6.91 8.35 9.97
N ASN A 449 -7.83 9.29 10.07
CA ASN A 449 -7.57 10.71 9.78
C ASN A 449 -7.39 11.57 11.05
N HIS A 450 -7.23 10.94 12.23
CA HIS A 450 -6.93 11.71 13.44
C HIS A 450 -5.55 12.38 13.31
N PRO A 451 -5.37 13.65 13.72
CA PRO A 451 -4.12 14.37 13.47
C PRO A 451 -2.90 13.73 14.14
N ASP A 452 -3.01 13.27 15.39
CA ASP A 452 -1.89 12.87 16.23
C ASP A 452 -2.10 11.57 17.05
N ARG A 453 -3.26 10.92 16.98
CA ARG A 453 -3.61 9.74 17.79
C ARG A 453 -4.19 8.61 16.97
N THR A 454 -4.17 7.41 17.54
CA THR A 454 -4.85 6.23 17.03
C THR A 454 -5.53 5.47 18.15
N PRO A 455 -6.75 4.94 17.96
CA PRO A 455 -7.39 4.12 18.97
C PRO A 455 -6.78 2.72 19.11
N TRP A 456 -5.94 2.29 18.13
CA TRP A 456 -5.28 0.99 18.15
C TRP A 456 -4.18 0.89 19.21
N TYR A 457 -3.44 1.98 19.41
CA TYR A 457 -2.30 2.04 20.33
C TYR A 457 -2.34 3.37 21.09
N PRO A 458 -2.87 3.41 22.31
CA PRO A 458 -3.05 4.65 23.07
C PRO A 458 -1.74 5.41 23.35
N ALA A 459 -0.59 4.68 23.42
CA ALA A 459 0.73 5.27 23.64
C ALA A 459 1.41 5.80 22.35
N HIS A 460 0.74 5.70 21.20
CA HIS A 460 1.29 6.23 19.93
C HIS A 460 0.94 7.69 19.75
N ARG A 461 1.95 8.47 19.32
CA ARG A 461 1.76 9.82 18.78
C ARG A 461 2.09 9.80 17.29
N LEU A 462 1.17 10.30 16.45
CA LEU A 462 1.28 10.27 14.99
C LEU A 462 1.83 11.59 14.46
N PHE A 463 2.81 11.53 13.58
CA PHE A 463 3.41 12.68 12.91
C PHE A 463 3.20 12.55 11.40
N ARG A 464 2.19 13.25 10.89
CA ARG A 464 1.81 13.17 9.47
C ARG A 464 2.54 14.23 8.65
N MET A 465 2.91 13.91 7.40
CA MET A 465 3.37 14.92 6.46
C MET A 465 2.37 16.06 6.34
N ALA A 466 2.84 17.30 6.44
CA ALA A 466 2.06 18.50 6.15
C ALA A 466 2.06 18.84 4.64
N ARG A 467 3.13 18.47 3.95
CA ARG A 467 3.32 18.61 2.50
C ARG A 467 3.83 17.28 1.93
N ARG A 468 3.49 16.99 0.66
CA ARG A 468 3.98 15.76 0.00
C ARG A 468 5.50 15.74 -0.04
N ASN A 469 6.08 14.58 0.18
CA ASN A 469 7.51 14.30 0.18
C ASN A 469 8.34 15.13 1.19
N ASP A 470 7.70 15.75 2.19
CA ASP A 470 8.37 16.55 3.22
C ASP A 470 8.67 15.72 4.49
N TRP A 471 9.59 14.75 4.37
CA TRP A 471 10.06 14.01 5.53
C TRP A 471 10.89 14.87 6.48
N HIS A 472 11.62 15.88 5.98
CA HIS A 472 12.37 16.81 6.84
C HIS A 472 11.45 17.56 7.81
N GLY A 473 10.32 18.10 7.31
CA GLY A 473 9.35 18.76 8.16
C GLY A 473 8.64 17.82 9.16
N VAL A 474 8.47 16.54 8.81
CA VAL A 474 7.98 15.54 9.78
C VAL A 474 8.99 15.32 10.88
N MET A 475 10.26 15.03 10.53
CA MET A 475 11.31 14.67 11.48
C MET A 475 11.74 15.86 12.36
N ALA A 476 11.64 17.09 11.88
CA ALA A 476 11.82 18.29 12.74
C ALA A 476 10.79 18.30 13.90
N ARG A 477 9.50 18.09 13.60
CA ARG A 477 8.45 18.01 14.64
C ARG A 477 8.61 16.79 15.57
N VAL A 478 9.10 15.69 15.03
CA VAL A 478 9.45 14.51 15.87
C VAL A 478 10.58 14.87 16.83
N ALA A 479 11.64 15.56 16.35
CA ALA A 479 12.75 15.98 17.19
C ALA A 479 12.33 16.96 18.29
N GLU A 480 11.46 17.92 17.99
CA GLU A 480 10.86 18.83 19.00
C GLU A 480 10.11 18.03 20.08
N ALA A 481 9.29 17.07 19.67
CA ALA A 481 8.56 16.23 20.61
C ALA A 481 9.46 15.32 21.45
N VAL A 482 10.55 14.80 20.89
CA VAL A 482 11.56 14.03 21.66
C VAL A 482 12.30 14.92 22.64
N ALA A 483 12.59 16.18 22.29
CA ALA A 483 13.19 17.13 23.23
C ALA A 483 12.28 17.38 24.44
N GLU A 484 10.95 17.46 24.25
CA GLU A 484 9.98 17.53 25.34
C GLU A 484 10.06 16.30 26.27
N GLU A 485 10.19 15.09 25.71
CA GLU A 485 10.33 13.86 26.51
C GLU A 485 11.65 13.81 27.28
N VAL A 486 12.75 14.28 26.68
CA VAL A 486 14.05 14.41 27.38
C VAL A 486 13.93 15.35 28.57
N GLN A 487 13.22 16.48 28.44
CA GLN A 487 13.01 17.42 29.54
C GLN A 487 12.15 16.80 30.65
N ARG A 488 11.08 16.07 30.32
CA ARG A 488 10.22 15.36 31.29
C ARG A 488 10.97 14.27 32.05
N ALA A 489 11.88 13.56 31.40
CA ALA A 489 12.65 12.51 32.01
C ALA A 489 13.72 13.05 33.01
N ARG A 490 14.06 14.35 32.93
CA ARG A 490 15.02 15.03 33.82
C ARG A 490 14.35 15.77 34.99
N SER A 491 13.04 16.08 34.86
CA SER A 491 12.22 16.67 35.93
C SER A 491 11.69 15.59 36.90
#